data_beac2bfbf4bc758bfe94b4fcb8eab78e
#
_entry.id   beac2bfbf4bc758bfe94b4fcb8eab78e
#
_cell.length_a   1.000
_cell.length_b   1.000
_cell.length_c   1.000
_cell.angle_alpha   90.00
_cell.angle_beta   90.00
_cell.angle_gamma   90.00
#
_symmetry.space_group_name_H-M   'P 1'
#
loop_
_entity.id
_entity.type
_entity.pdbx_description
1 polymer ?
#
loop_
_entity_poly.entity_id
_entity_poly.type
_entity_poly.pdbx_seq_one_letter_code
_entity_poly.pdbx_strand_id
1 'polypeptide(L)'
;VRLWSAYAAKHENLKLEIRTKCAGHAMWDLPCLSNVIYAFTLSPQKMIDAFEKETPSAFARIVCAAEGLKKGFPVRLCFDPMLYLPSWKTDYLQLLSQIDRIFGDRMLHDGWEKLVDVSVGTFRISQEYMKKLRR
;
A
#
# COMPACT_ATOMS: atom_id res chain seq x y z
N VAL A 1 5.24 9.63 11.83
CA VAL A 1 6.25 8.85 11.10
C VAL A 1 7.66 9.17 11.60
N ARG A 2 8.12 10.43 11.60
CA ARG A 2 9.50 10.83 11.98
C ARG A 2 10.00 10.25 13.32
N LEU A 3 9.19 10.32 14.37
CA LEU A 3 9.56 9.80 15.70
C LEU A 3 9.77 8.27 15.68
N TRP A 4 8.89 7.54 15.00
CA TRP A 4 8.99 6.09 14.88
C TRP A 4 10.17 5.65 14.03
N SER A 5 10.45 6.36 12.92
CA SER A 5 11.65 6.10 12.11
C SER A 5 12.93 6.38 12.89
N ALA A 6 12.98 7.48 13.66
CA ALA A 6 14.12 7.79 14.53
C ALA A 6 14.31 6.76 15.65
N TYR A 7 13.22 6.18 16.17
CA TYR A 7 13.29 5.08 17.12
C TYR A 7 13.80 3.80 16.48
N ALA A 8 13.25 3.43 15.32
CA ALA A 8 13.66 2.24 14.56
C ALA A 8 15.14 2.29 14.15
N ALA A 9 15.67 3.48 13.83
CA ALA A 9 17.08 3.66 13.50
C ALA A 9 18.05 3.28 14.64
N LYS A 10 17.57 3.29 15.89
CA LYS A 10 18.35 2.93 17.08
C LYS A 10 18.19 1.46 17.49
N HIS A 11 17.29 0.73 16.84
CA HIS A 11 16.91 -0.64 17.20
C HIS A 11 16.88 -1.55 15.98
N GLU A 12 18.02 -2.09 15.59
CA GLU A 12 18.16 -2.91 14.39
C GLU A 12 17.28 -4.18 14.38
N ASN A 13 16.97 -4.71 15.57
CA ASN A 13 16.10 -5.89 15.73
C ASN A 13 14.60 -5.56 15.58
N LEU A 14 14.23 -4.27 15.52
CA LEU A 14 12.85 -3.83 15.32
C LEU A 14 12.57 -3.73 13.82
N LYS A 15 11.52 -4.39 13.34
CA LYS A 15 10.91 -4.13 12.03
C LYS A 15 9.66 -3.30 12.24
N LEU A 16 9.61 -2.13 11.59
CA LEU A 16 8.48 -1.22 11.64
C LEU A 16 7.75 -1.23 10.28
N GLU A 17 6.44 -1.50 10.30
CA GLU A 17 5.58 -1.31 9.14
C GLU A 17 4.75 -0.04 9.32
N ILE A 18 4.86 0.88 8.38
CA ILE A 18 4.05 2.10 8.31
C ILE A 18 3.01 1.90 7.23
N ARG A 19 1.80 1.48 7.63
CA ARG A 19 0.68 1.30 6.71
C ARG A 19 -0.01 2.63 6.43
N THR A 20 -0.18 2.95 5.15
CA THR A 20 -0.69 4.26 4.72
C THR A 20 -1.58 4.20 3.49
N LYS A 21 -2.47 5.19 3.37
CA LYS A 21 -3.19 5.53 2.15
C LYS A 21 -2.74 6.89 1.59
N CYS A 22 -1.78 7.54 2.24
CA CYS A 22 -1.22 8.81 1.77
C CYS A 22 -0.36 8.63 0.51
N ALA A 23 -0.23 9.72 -0.26
CA ALA A 23 0.61 9.79 -1.46
C ALA A 23 1.47 11.07 -1.45
N GLY A 24 1.94 11.48 -0.28
CA GLY A 24 2.74 12.68 -0.10
C GLY A 24 4.24 12.43 -0.28
N HIS A 25 4.90 13.22 -1.13
CA HIS A 25 6.33 13.09 -1.40
C HIS A 25 7.22 13.35 -0.17
N ALA A 26 6.75 14.13 0.82
CA ALA A 26 7.48 14.45 2.04
C ALA A 26 7.82 13.22 2.92
N MET A 27 7.20 12.07 2.68
CA MET A 27 7.59 10.83 3.38
C MET A 27 8.97 10.32 2.94
N TRP A 28 9.42 10.71 1.74
CA TRP A 28 10.72 10.34 1.19
C TRP A 28 11.86 11.29 1.56
N ASP A 29 11.59 12.30 2.38
CA ASP A 29 12.60 13.19 2.99
C ASP A 29 13.17 12.61 4.29
N LEU A 30 12.66 11.45 4.71
CA LEU A 30 13.15 10.73 5.88
C LEU A 30 14.35 9.85 5.53
N PRO A 31 15.19 9.47 6.51
CA PRO A 31 16.26 8.52 6.29
C PRO A 31 15.69 7.18 5.77
N CYS A 32 16.30 6.63 4.73
CA CYS A 32 16.00 5.32 4.23
C CYS A 32 16.58 4.26 5.18
N LEU A 33 15.72 3.48 5.82
CA LEU A 33 16.08 2.45 6.79
C LEU A 33 15.58 1.09 6.31
N SER A 34 16.43 0.08 6.31
CA SER A 34 16.09 -1.27 5.84
C SER A 34 15.06 -1.97 6.74
N ASN A 35 14.93 -1.55 7.97
CA ASN A 35 13.99 -2.08 8.96
C ASN A 35 12.67 -1.29 9.05
N VAL A 36 12.44 -0.29 8.18
CA VAL A 36 11.20 0.49 8.08
C VAL A 36 10.55 0.25 6.73
N ILE A 37 9.41 -0.43 6.72
CA ILE A 37 8.64 -0.79 5.52
C ILE A 37 7.48 0.19 5.35
N TYR A 38 7.37 0.80 4.17
CA TYR A 38 6.24 1.65 3.82
C TYR A 38 5.20 0.84 3.05
N ALA A 39 4.07 0.56 3.72
CA ALA A 39 3.03 -0.33 3.26
C ALA A 39 1.84 0.47 2.71
N PHE A 40 1.70 0.51 1.39
CA PHE A 40 0.63 1.24 0.70
C PHE A 40 -0.61 0.37 0.56
N THR A 41 -1.72 0.79 1.18
CA THR A 41 -3.01 0.14 0.97
C THR A 41 -3.56 0.53 -0.39
N LEU A 42 -3.83 -0.45 -1.23
CA LEU A 42 -4.31 -0.30 -2.60
C LEU A 42 -5.67 -0.97 -2.76
N SER A 43 -6.58 -0.25 -3.38
CA SER A 43 -7.91 -0.72 -3.81
C SER A 43 -8.18 -0.22 -5.22
N PRO A 44 -9.01 -0.90 -6.02
CA PRO A 44 -9.48 -0.36 -7.29
C PRO A 44 -10.12 1.02 -7.10
N GLN A 45 -9.93 1.94 -8.07
CA GLN A 45 -10.40 3.33 -7.94
C GLN A 45 -11.88 3.43 -7.60
N LYS A 46 -12.71 2.61 -8.23
CA LYS A 46 -14.15 2.53 -7.95
C LYS A 46 -14.47 2.24 -6.47
N MET A 47 -13.65 1.43 -5.81
CA MET A 47 -13.80 1.13 -4.39
C MET A 47 -13.32 2.29 -3.52
N ILE A 48 -12.25 2.97 -3.94
CA ILE A 48 -11.76 4.17 -3.26
C ILE A 48 -12.85 5.24 -3.30
N ASP A 49 -13.43 5.52 -4.46
CA ASP A 49 -14.48 6.52 -4.63
C ASP A 49 -15.72 6.24 -3.79
N ALA A 50 -16.07 4.95 -3.64
CA ALA A 50 -17.24 4.53 -2.88
C ALA A 50 -17.02 4.51 -1.36
N PHE A 51 -15.83 4.09 -0.89
CA PHE A 51 -15.62 3.73 0.52
C PHE A 51 -14.48 4.48 1.21
N GLU A 52 -13.60 5.18 0.47
CA GLU A 52 -12.42 5.82 1.03
C GLU A 52 -12.42 7.34 0.74
N LYS A 53 -13.40 8.05 1.34
CA LYS A 53 -13.53 9.51 1.17
C LYS A 53 -12.26 10.24 1.61
N GLU A 54 -11.93 11.33 0.90
CA GLU A 54 -10.79 12.22 1.22
C GLU A 54 -9.41 11.54 1.21
N THR A 55 -9.30 10.41 0.51
CA THR A 55 -8.00 9.74 0.33
C THR A 55 -7.48 9.89 -1.11
N PRO A 56 -6.16 9.86 -1.31
CA PRO A 56 -5.56 9.89 -2.64
C PRO A 56 -6.05 8.74 -3.53
N SER A 57 -6.08 8.98 -4.85
CA SER A 57 -6.42 7.96 -5.84
C SER A 57 -5.46 6.76 -5.81
N ALA A 58 -5.91 5.63 -6.36
CA ALA A 58 -5.05 4.46 -6.55
C ALA A 58 -3.77 4.83 -7.32
N PHE A 59 -3.93 5.59 -8.40
CA PHE A 59 -2.80 6.08 -9.21
C PHE A 59 -1.77 6.85 -8.38
N ALA A 60 -2.22 7.82 -7.58
CA ALA A 60 -1.31 8.63 -6.77
C ALA A 60 -0.55 7.79 -5.74
N ARG A 61 -1.22 6.82 -5.09
CA ARG A 61 -0.58 5.89 -4.14
C ARG A 61 0.46 5.01 -4.81
N ILE A 62 0.16 4.47 -6.01
CA ILE A 62 1.09 3.62 -6.78
C ILE A 62 2.32 4.43 -7.23
N VAL A 63 2.11 5.65 -7.73
CA VAL A 63 3.22 6.54 -8.11
C VAL A 63 4.12 6.84 -6.92
N CYS A 64 3.53 7.18 -5.78
CA CYS A 64 4.28 7.45 -4.55
C CYS A 64 5.08 6.22 -4.09
N ALA A 65 4.47 5.02 -4.12
CA ALA A 65 5.14 3.77 -3.80
C ALA A 65 6.33 3.49 -4.73
N ALA A 66 6.15 3.67 -6.05
CA ALA A 66 7.22 3.51 -7.04
C ALA A 66 8.39 4.49 -6.82
N GLU A 67 8.10 5.73 -6.46
CA GLU A 67 9.13 6.73 -6.12
C GLU A 67 9.92 6.33 -4.88
N GLY A 68 9.24 5.83 -3.84
CA GLY A 68 9.90 5.33 -2.64
C GLY A 68 10.84 4.18 -2.94
N LEU A 69 10.37 3.20 -3.71
CA LEU A 69 11.19 2.07 -4.11
C LEU A 69 12.40 2.51 -4.95
N LYS A 70 12.23 3.44 -5.88
CA LYS A 70 13.32 4.03 -6.67
C LYS A 70 14.38 4.72 -5.80
N LYS A 71 13.98 5.28 -4.67
CA LYS A 71 14.89 5.89 -3.68
C LYS A 71 15.48 4.86 -2.70
N GLY A 72 15.20 3.57 -2.86
CA GLY A 72 15.73 2.47 -2.04
C GLY A 72 14.92 2.16 -0.77
N PHE A 73 13.78 2.81 -0.55
CA PHE A 73 12.93 2.51 0.60
C PHE A 73 12.26 1.14 0.46
N PRO A 74 12.20 0.32 1.54
CA PRO A 74 11.41 -0.89 1.54
C PRO A 74 9.92 -0.57 1.37
N VAL A 75 9.31 -1.10 0.32
CA VAL A 75 7.90 -0.87 -0.03
C VAL A 75 7.12 -2.17 0.01
N ARG A 76 5.90 -2.11 0.54
CA ARG A 76 4.92 -3.19 0.49
C ARG A 76 3.64 -2.69 -0.15
N LEU A 77 3.06 -3.47 -1.05
CA LEU A 77 1.74 -3.24 -1.61
C LEU A 77 0.71 -4.08 -0.85
N CYS A 78 -0.29 -3.43 -0.26
CA CYS A 78 -1.28 -4.09 0.59
C CYS A 78 -2.65 -4.08 -0.09
N PHE A 79 -3.12 -5.26 -0.49
CA PHE A 79 -4.49 -5.52 -0.95
C PHE A 79 -5.29 -6.10 0.23
N ASP A 80 -5.44 -5.31 1.30
CA ASP A 80 -6.07 -5.75 2.54
C ASP A 80 -6.87 -4.58 3.16
N PRO A 81 -8.21 -4.71 3.19
CA PRO A 81 -8.99 -5.84 2.69
C PRO A 81 -9.28 -5.79 1.19
N MET A 82 -9.24 -6.94 0.53
CA MET A 82 -9.87 -7.08 -0.79
C MET A 82 -11.38 -7.11 -0.63
N LEU A 83 -12.08 -6.27 -1.40
CA LEU A 83 -13.54 -6.17 -1.38
C LEU A 83 -14.14 -7.00 -2.52
N TYR A 84 -15.14 -7.79 -2.19
CA TYR A 84 -15.87 -8.60 -3.16
C TYR A 84 -17.12 -7.82 -3.64
N LEU A 85 -17.02 -7.27 -4.86
CA LEU A 85 -18.11 -6.60 -5.57
C LEU A 85 -18.37 -7.33 -6.91
N PRO A 86 -19.50 -7.12 -7.59
CA PRO A 86 -19.81 -7.83 -8.83
C PRO A 86 -18.71 -7.80 -9.90
N SER A 87 -18.00 -6.67 -10.01
CA SER A 87 -16.90 -6.47 -10.98
C SER A 87 -15.50 -6.67 -10.42
N TRP A 88 -15.35 -7.22 -9.19
CA TRP A 88 -14.08 -7.23 -8.47
C TRP A 88 -12.90 -7.80 -9.26
N LYS A 89 -13.11 -8.89 -10.02
CA LYS A 89 -12.04 -9.50 -10.82
C LYS A 89 -11.47 -8.53 -11.84
N THR A 90 -12.33 -7.90 -12.63
CA THR A 90 -11.94 -6.91 -13.64
C THR A 90 -11.30 -5.68 -12.99
N ASP A 91 -11.88 -5.19 -11.90
CA ASP A 91 -11.40 -4.00 -11.19
C ASP A 91 -9.99 -4.24 -10.61
N TYR A 92 -9.73 -5.41 -10.00
CA TYR A 92 -8.39 -5.76 -9.50
C TYR A 92 -7.39 -6.06 -10.61
N LEU A 93 -7.81 -6.69 -11.71
CA LEU A 93 -6.93 -6.88 -12.88
C LEU A 93 -6.49 -5.55 -13.49
N GLN A 94 -7.38 -4.56 -13.58
CA GLN A 94 -7.04 -3.20 -14.02
C GLN A 94 -6.06 -2.53 -13.05
N LEU A 95 -6.26 -2.67 -11.74
CA LEU A 95 -5.34 -2.15 -10.73
C LEU A 95 -3.95 -2.78 -10.87
N LEU A 96 -3.86 -4.10 -11.03
CA LEU A 96 -2.60 -4.81 -11.23
C LEU A 96 -1.88 -4.37 -12.51
N SER A 97 -2.61 -4.23 -13.63
CA SER A 97 -2.06 -3.71 -14.88
C SER A 97 -1.54 -2.27 -14.74
N GLN A 98 -2.21 -1.45 -13.91
CA GLN A 98 -1.77 -0.10 -13.62
C GLN A 98 -0.48 -0.10 -12.80
N ILE A 99 -0.35 -0.98 -11.81
CA ILE A 99 0.85 -1.17 -11.02
C ILE A 99 2.01 -1.58 -11.91
N ASP A 100 1.82 -2.63 -12.71
CA ASP A 100 2.83 -3.15 -13.63
C ASP A 100 3.37 -2.07 -14.56
N ARG A 101 2.47 -1.30 -15.19
CA ARG A 101 2.85 -0.19 -16.06
C ARG A 101 3.65 0.89 -15.31
N ILE A 102 3.18 1.33 -14.12
CA ILE A 102 3.84 2.43 -13.39
C ILE A 102 5.18 1.99 -12.84
N PHE A 103 5.27 0.78 -12.32
CA PHE A 103 6.52 0.25 -11.78
C PHE A 103 7.49 -0.09 -12.91
N GLY A 104 7.05 -0.70 -14.00
CA GLY A 104 7.86 -0.98 -15.19
C GLY A 104 8.43 0.29 -15.81
N ASP A 105 7.57 1.27 -16.13
CA ASP A 105 7.98 2.54 -16.76
C ASP A 105 8.90 3.40 -15.87
N ARG A 106 8.69 3.38 -14.55
CA ARG A 106 9.39 4.28 -13.62
C ARG A 106 10.57 3.64 -12.91
N MET A 107 10.56 2.33 -12.78
CA MET A 107 11.50 1.63 -11.91
C MET A 107 12.74 1.08 -12.60
N LEU A 108 12.86 1.24 -13.89
CA LEU A 108 14.09 0.81 -14.56
C LEU A 108 14.22 -0.72 -14.68
N HIS A 109 13.58 -1.30 -15.65
CA HIS A 109 13.84 -2.68 -16.08
C HIS A 109 13.05 -3.79 -15.37
N ASP A 110 13.02 -4.92 -16.01
CA ASP A 110 12.46 -6.18 -15.54
C ASP A 110 12.97 -6.55 -14.13
N GLY A 111 12.06 -6.95 -13.27
CA GLY A 111 12.44 -7.51 -11.97
C GLY A 111 12.05 -6.68 -10.74
N TRP A 112 11.24 -5.63 -10.89
CA TRP A 112 10.73 -4.85 -9.75
C TRP A 112 9.92 -5.72 -8.79
N GLU A 113 9.30 -6.79 -9.28
CA GLU A 113 8.53 -7.76 -8.50
C GLU A 113 9.35 -8.41 -7.38
N LYS A 114 10.66 -8.53 -7.58
CA LYS A 114 11.59 -9.07 -6.59
C LYS A 114 11.93 -8.07 -5.48
N LEU A 115 11.62 -6.79 -5.70
CA LEU A 115 11.95 -5.70 -4.78
C LEU A 115 10.74 -5.28 -3.93
N VAL A 116 9.55 -5.73 -4.28
CA VAL A 116 8.31 -5.34 -3.63
C VAL A 116 7.70 -6.51 -2.88
N ASP A 117 7.38 -6.27 -1.62
CA ASP A 117 6.63 -7.21 -0.80
C ASP A 117 5.12 -6.96 -1.00
N VAL A 118 4.32 -8.03 -1.02
CA VAL A 118 2.88 -7.96 -1.25
C VAL A 118 2.12 -8.63 -0.11
N SER A 119 1.12 -7.93 0.42
CA SER A 119 0.18 -8.46 1.40
C SER A 119 -1.24 -8.51 0.83
N VAL A 120 -1.87 -9.66 0.93
CA VAL A 120 -3.24 -9.88 0.45
C VAL A 120 -4.10 -10.38 1.60
N GLY A 121 -5.27 -9.78 1.78
CA GLY A 121 -6.22 -10.19 2.80
C GLY A 121 -7.66 -9.92 2.40
N THR A 122 -8.59 -10.72 2.93
CA THR A 122 -10.02 -10.52 2.74
C THR A 122 -10.61 -9.70 3.87
N PHE A 123 -11.75 -9.05 3.60
CA PHE A 123 -12.50 -8.34 4.62
C PHE A 123 -12.97 -9.30 5.72
N ARG A 124 -12.65 -8.97 6.97
CA ARG A 124 -12.96 -9.79 8.13
C ARG A 124 -13.82 -9.01 9.11
N ILE A 125 -14.95 -9.58 9.50
CA ILE A 125 -15.86 -9.05 10.52
C ILE A 125 -16.04 -10.11 11.60
N SER A 126 -15.98 -9.71 12.87
CA SER A 126 -16.29 -10.60 13.97
C SER A 126 -17.78 -11.00 13.98
N GLN A 127 -18.08 -12.24 14.40
CA GLN A 127 -19.47 -12.70 14.51
C GLN A 127 -20.30 -11.84 15.44
N GLU A 128 -19.72 -11.32 16.52
CA GLU A 128 -20.41 -10.43 17.45
C GLU A 128 -20.82 -9.11 16.80
N TYR A 129 -19.93 -8.53 15.97
CA TYR A 129 -20.26 -7.31 15.23
C TYR A 129 -21.35 -7.56 14.19
N MET A 130 -21.31 -8.71 13.50
CA MET A 130 -22.37 -9.10 12.57
C MET A 130 -23.73 -9.25 13.25
N LYS A 131 -23.79 -9.77 14.48
CA LYS A 131 -25.03 -9.84 15.26
C LYS A 131 -25.57 -8.46 15.62
N LYS A 132 -24.71 -7.47 15.86
CA LYS A 132 -25.13 -6.07 16.13
C LYS A 132 -25.68 -5.38 14.88
N LEU A 133 -25.12 -5.63 13.69
CA LEU A 133 -25.58 -5.04 12.44
C LEU A 133 -26.93 -5.59 11.96
N ARG A 134 -27.36 -6.78 12.43
CA ARG A 134 -28.63 -7.40 12.06
C ARG A 134 -29.80 -7.03 12.99
N ARG A 135 -29.57 -6.21 13.99
CA ARG A 135 -30.59 -5.64 14.88
C ARG A 135 -30.99 -4.24 14.43
#